data_259ea2d4d269ce5edf020ce23b14d6fd
#
_entry.id   259ea2d4d269ce5edf020ce23b14d6fd
#
_cell.length_a   1.000
_cell.length_b   1.000
_cell.length_c   1.000
_cell.angle_alpha   90.00
_cell.angle_beta   90.00
_cell.angle_gamma   90.00
#
_symmetry.space_group_name_H-M   'P 1'
#
loop_
_entity.id
_entity.type
_entity.pdbx_description
1 polymer ?
#
loop_
_entity_poly.entity_id
_entity_poly.type
_entity_poly.pdbx_seq_one_letter_code
_entity_poly.pdbx_strand_id
1 'polypeptide(L)'
;MCIRDRYEVISFDIFDTLIFRPFSEPTDLFFFLGEKTGILDFKRLRMQAEADARTQKYKEEKHYEITLSDIWSWLENEIGVTKEQGMQMEQALEMEFCYANPFMHQVFTQLREHGKRLVITSDMYLSKAFLSELLQKNGYEGYEELYVSCEYEKSKADGSLYEAVSYTHLRAHETLR
;
A
#
# COMPACT_ATOMS: atom_id res chain seq x y z
N MET A 1 18.31 22.92 14.74
CA MET A 1 18.54 21.49 14.43
C MET A 1 17.20 20.79 14.44
N CYS A 2 16.67 20.43 13.27
CA CYS A 2 15.36 19.80 13.13
C CYS A 2 15.48 18.31 13.54
N ILE A 3 14.39 17.71 14.05
CA ILE A 3 14.38 16.27 14.39
C ILE A 3 14.84 15.41 13.19
N ARG A 4 14.50 15.83 11.97
CA ARG A 4 14.90 15.17 10.71
C ARG A 4 16.43 15.07 10.51
N ASP A 5 17.21 15.97 11.11
CA ASP A 5 18.68 15.98 10.96
C ASP A 5 19.37 14.86 11.75
N ARG A 6 18.66 14.26 12.73
CA ARG A 6 19.18 13.23 13.63
C ARG A 6 19.18 11.81 13.05
N TYR A 7 18.34 11.56 12.06
CA TYR A 7 18.14 10.21 11.50
C TYR A 7 18.73 10.12 10.10
N GLU A 8 19.41 9.03 9.84
CA GLU A 8 19.99 8.72 8.53
C GLU A 8 18.94 8.12 7.59
N VAL A 9 18.02 7.32 8.12
CA VAL A 9 16.94 6.66 7.38
C VAL A 9 15.61 7.28 7.77
N ILE A 10 14.81 7.63 6.79
CA ILE A 10 13.47 8.19 6.97
C ILE A 10 12.47 7.30 6.24
N SER A 11 11.45 6.83 6.97
CA SER A 11 10.36 6.05 6.41
C SER A 11 9.13 6.92 6.15
N PHE A 12 8.52 6.73 4.98
CA PHE A 12 7.24 7.33 4.62
C PHE A 12 6.15 6.28 4.50
N ASP A 13 4.94 6.66 4.83
CA ASP A 13 3.74 5.92 4.43
C ASP A 13 3.28 6.38 3.04
N ILE A 14 2.43 5.58 2.36
CA ILE A 14 1.94 5.90 1.01
C ILE A 14 0.65 6.69 1.09
N PHE A 15 -0.45 6.02 1.47
CA PHE A 15 -1.79 6.58 1.39
C PHE A 15 -2.02 7.61 2.50
N ASP A 16 -2.73 8.69 2.16
CA ASP A 16 -2.98 9.85 3.02
C ASP A 16 -1.71 10.54 3.54
N THR A 17 -0.55 10.13 3.01
CA THR A 17 0.76 10.73 3.28
C THR A 17 1.42 11.20 1.99
N LEU A 18 2.02 10.30 1.21
CA LEU A 18 2.64 10.63 -0.07
C LEU A 18 1.60 10.82 -1.19
N ILE A 19 0.54 10.06 -1.14
CA ILE A 19 -0.51 10.00 -2.16
C ILE A 19 -1.88 10.24 -1.52
N PHE A 20 -2.70 11.05 -2.19
CA PHE A 20 -4.09 11.29 -1.84
C PHE A 20 -5.05 10.66 -2.84
N ARG A 21 -6.26 10.39 -2.39
CA ARG A 21 -7.44 10.13 -3.21
C ARG A 21 -8.43 11.30 -3.07
N PRO A 22 -9.23 11.64 -4.12
CA PRO A 22 -10.22 12.73 -4.06
C PRO A 22 -11.52 12.31 -3.36
N PHE A 23 -11.45 11.43 -2.37
CA PHE A 23 -12.59 10.85 -1.67
C PHE A 23 -12.54 11.17 -0.19
N SER A 24 -13.71 11.22 0.45
CA SER A 24 -13.80 11.37 1.90
C SER A 24 -13.33 10.12 2.63
N GLU A 25 -13.60 8.96 2.04
CA GLU A 25 -13.14 7.66 2.55
C GLU A 25 -12.46 6.86 1.43
N PRO A 26 -11.39 6.12 1.73
CA PRO A 26 -10.72 5.27 0.75
C PRO A 26 -11.65 4.27 0.04
N THR A 27 -12.66 3.79 0.76
CA THR A 27 -13.66 2.84 0.27
C THR A 27 -14.63 3.43 -0.76
N ASP A 28 -14.66 4.75 -0.94
CA ASP A 28 -15.52 5.40 -1.95
C ASP A 28 -15.08 5.05 -3.39
N LEU A 29 -13.84 4.62 -3.57
CA LEU A 29 -13.36 4.03 -4.82
C LEU A 29 -14.28 2.88 -5.32
N PHE A 30 -14.84 2.12 -4.39
CA PHE A 30 -15.65 0.95 -4.71
C PHE A 30 -17.03 1.30 -5.30
N PHE A 31 -17.50 2.56 -5.20
CA PHE A 31 -18.66 3.02 -5.95
C PHE A 31 -18.38 3.02 -7.46
N PHE A 32 -17.19 3.47 -7.86
CA PHE A 32 -16.78 3.48 -9.27
C PHE A 32 -16.57 2.06 -9.80
N LEU A 33 -16.10 1.14 -8.98
CA LEU A 33 -16.06 -0.29 -9.32
C LEU A 33 -17.49 -0.84 -9.52
N GLY A 34 -18.44 -0.46 -8.68
CA GLY A 34 -19.84 -0.83 -8.81
C GLY A 34 -20.42 -0.36 -10.14
N GLU A 35 -20.13 0.85 -10.57
CA GLU A 35 -20.55 1.36 -11.88
C GLU A 35 -19.92 0.58 -13.04
N LYS A 36 -18.63 0.25 -12.96
CA LYS A 36 -17.93 -0.52 -13.99
C LYS A 36 -18.41 -1.97 -14.10
N THR A 37 -18.77 -2.59 -12.99
CA THR A 37 -19.27 -3.97 -12.95
C THR A 37 -20.78 -4.07 -13.16
N GLY A 38 -21.52 -2.96 -13.05
CA GLY A 38 -22.98 -2.94 -13.10
C GLY A 38 -23.64 -3.55 -11.87
N ILE A 39 -22.93 -3.72 -10.77
CA ILE A 39 -23.41 -4.39 -9.56
C ILE A 39 -23.85 -3.35 -8.53
N LEU A 40 -25.12 -3.43 -8.14
CA LEU A 40 -25.66 -2.61 -7.06
C LEU A 40 -25.00 -2.99 -5.72
N ASP A 41 -24.74 -1.99 -4.89
CA ASP A 41 -24.17 -2.18 -3.54
C ASP A 41 -22.77 -2.84 -3.53
N PHE A 42 -22.01 -2.67 -4.62
CA PHE A 42 -20.68 -3.26 -4.78
C PHE A 42 -19.72 -2.86 -3.66
N LYS A 43 -19.77 -1.60 -3.20
CA LYS A 43 -18.94 -1.12 -2.06
C LYS A 43 -19.10 -2.04 -0.86
N ARG A 44 -20.33 -2.37 -0.48
CA ARG A 44 -20.58 -3.26 0.66
C ARG A 44 -20.03 -4.67 0.41
N LEU A 45 -20.27 -5.23 -0.78
CA LEU A 45 -19.75 -6.56 -1.15
C LEU A 45 -18.22 -6.60 -1.11
N ARG A 46 -17.56 -5.59 -1.66
CA ARG A 46 -16.10 -5.50 -1.69
C ARG A 46 -15.51 -5.39 -0.26
N MET A 47 -16.13 -4.58 0.60
CA MET A 47 -15.72 -4.46 2.00
C MET A 47 -15.93 -5.77 2.78
N GLN A 48 -17.05 -6.46 2.53
CA GLN A 48 -17.32 -7.75 3.14
C GLN A 48 -16.30 -8.81 2.69
N ALA A 49 -16.00 -8.90 1.40
CA ALA A 49 -15.01 -9.81 0.87
C ALA A 49 -13.62 -9.60 1.49
N GLU A 50 -13.21 -8.34 1.73
CA GLU A 50 -11.97 -8.05 2.44
C GLU A 50 -11.99 -8.56 3.89
N ALA A 51 -13.09 -8.34 4.61
CA ALA A 51 -13.24 -8.79 5.99
C ALA A 51 -13.21 -10.33 6.08
N ASP A 52 -13.86 -11.02 5.13
CA ASP A 52 -13.89 -12.47 5.07
C ASP A 52 -12.52 -13.06 4.71
N ALA A 53 -11.81 -12.45 3.74
CA ALA A 53 -10.46 -12.85 3.39
C ALA A 53 -9.49 -12.70 4.59
N ARG A 54 -9.53 -11.58 5.32
CA ARG A 54 -8.73 -11.38 6.55
C ARG A 54 -9.07 -12.40 7.62
N THR A 55 -10.36 -12.68 7.81
CA THR A 55 -10.81 -13.67 8.79
C THR A 55 -10.33 -15.08 8.44
N GLN A 56 -10.39 -15.46 7.18
CA GLN A 56 -9.91 -16.74 6.70
C GLN A 56 -8.39 -16.86 6.87
N LYS A 57 -7.64 -15.83 6.46
CA LYS A 57 -6.19 -15.77 6.59
C LYS A 57 -5.74 -15.94 8.05
N TYR A 58 -6.41 -15.27 8.98
CA TYR A 58 -6.13 -15.43 10.39
C TYR A 58 -6.40 -16.85 10.93
N LYS A 59 -7.46 -17.51 10.46
CA LYS A 59 -7.74 -18.89 10.86
C LYS A 59 -6.64 -19.85 10.40
N GLU A 60 -6.13 -19.66 9.18
CA GLU A 60 -5.15 -20.54 8.53
C GLU A 60 -3.72 -20.22 8.96
N GLU A 61 -3.32 -18.94 8.95
CA GLU A 61 -1.92 -18.52 9.03
C GLU A 61 -1.60 -17.65 10.25
N LYS A 62 -2.62 -17.28 11.05
CA LYS A 62 -2.50 -16.49 12.28
C LYS A 62 -2.05 -15.03 12.09
N HIS A 63 -2.19 -14.48 10.89
CA HIS A 63 -2.05 -13.06 10.59
C HIS A 63 -3.22 -12.56 9.73
N TYR A 64 -3.39 -11.23 9.64
CA TYR A 64 -4.51 -10.60 8.90
C TYR A 64 -4.06 -10.03 7.54
N GLU A 65 -2.79 -10.21 7.18
CA GLU A 65 -2.26 -9.66 5.93
C GLU A 65 -2.76 -10.49 4.75
N ILE A 66 -3.39 -9.81 3.80
CA ILE A 66 -4.01 -10.38 2.61
C ILE A 66 -3.56 -9.65 1.37
N THR A 67 -3.71 -10.27 0.22
CA THR A 67 -3.45 -9.68 -1.09
C THR A 67 -4.76 -9.27 -1.78
N LEU A 68 -4.67 -8.44 -2.81
CA LEU A 68 -5.80 -8.13 -3.67
C LEU A 68 -6.40 -9.40 -4.32
N SER A 69 -5.55 -10.38 -4.62
CA SER A 69 -5.96 -11.69 -5.14
C SER A 69 -6.84 -12.46 -4.15
N ASP A 70 -6.52 -12.42 -2.85
CA ASP A 70 -7.33 -13.08 -1.83
C ASP A 70 -8.73 -12.47 -1.76
N ILE A 71 -8.83 -11.14 -1.80
CA ILE A 71 -10.11 -10.42 -1.77
C ILE A 71 -10.96 -10.78 -2.99
N TRP A 72 -10.39 -10.70 -4.19
CA TRP A 72 -11.12 -10.98 -5.42
C TRP A 72 -11.47 -12.47 -5.59
N SER A 73 -10.79 -13.38 -4.94
CA SER A 73 -11.16 -14.80 -4.87
C SER A 73 -12.50 -15.02 -4.15
N TRP A 74 -12.86 -14.16 -3.21
CA TRP A 74 -14.19 -14.17 -2.57
C TRP A 74 -15.27 -13.59 -3.48
N LEU A 75 -14.97 -12.54 -4.24
CA LEU A 75 -15.94 -11.85 -5.09
C LEU A 75 -16.27 -12.63 -6.37
N GLU A 76 -15.30 -13.28 -6.98
CA GLU A 76 -15.45 -13.97 -8.27
C GLU A 76 -16.67 -14.90 -8.34
N ASN A 77 -16.88 -15.64 -7.27
CA ASN A 77 -18.00 -16.60 -7.19
C ASN A 77 -19.38 -15.92 -7.01
N GLU A 78 -19.41 -14.68 -6.54
CA GLU A 78 -20.65 -13.97 -6.21
C GLU A 78 -21.13 -13.07 -7.34
N ILE A 79 -20.20 -12.52 -8.12
CA ILE A 79 -20.53 -11.39 -9.00
C ILE A 79 -20.34 -11.67 -10.50
N GLY A 80 -19.80 -12.83 -10.88
CA GLY A 80 -19.61 -13.19 -12.29
C GLY A 80 -18.52 -12.40 -13.01
N VAL A 81 -17.68 -11.65 -12.27
CA VAL A 81 -16.48 -10.98 -12.77
C VAL A 81 -15.29 -11.83 -12.35
N THR A 82 -14.40 -12.17 -13.29
CA THR A 82 -13.24 -12.98 -12.92
C THR A 82 -12.29 -12.20 -12.01
N LYS A 83 -11.57 -12.92 -11.18
CA LYS A 83 -10.59 -12.34 -10.25
C LYS A 83 -9.62 -11.40 -10.96
N GLU A 84 -9.07 -11.84 -12.08
CA GLU A 84 -8.10 -11.06 -12.86
C GLU A 84 -8.70 -9.77 -13.42
N GLN A 85 -9.93 -9.84 -13.95
CA GLN A 85 -10.64 -8.66 -14.44
C GLN A 85 -10.92 -7.67 -13.31
N GLY A 86 -11.37 -8.16 -12.17
CA GLY A 86 -11.67 -7.36 -11.01
C GLY A 86 -10.44 -6.65 -10.45
N MET A 87 -9.34 -7.38 -10.29
CA MET A 87 -8.05 -6.82 -9.86
C MET A 87 -7.56 -5.73 -10.81
N GLN A 88 -7.65 -5.96 -12.13
CA GLN A 88 -7.26 -4.96 -13.13
C GLN A 88 -8.12 -3.70 -13.07
N MET A 89 -9.44 -3.84 -12.88
CA MET A 89 -10.33 -2.68 -12.73
C MET A 89 -10.04 -1.88 -11.47
N GLU A 90 -9.82 -2.54 -10.34
CA GLU A 90 -9.49 -1.87 -9.07
C GLU A 90 -8.14 -1.14 -9.18
N GLN A 91 -7.12 -1.79 -9.70
CA GLN A 91 -5.81 -1.18 -9.94
C GLN A 91 -5.88 -0.01 -10.93
N ALA A 92 -6.68 -0.12 -11.98
CA ALA A 92 -6.86 0.98 -12.93
C ALA A 92 -7.50 2.22 -12.27
N LEU A 93 -8.48 2.03 -11.37
CA LEU A 93 -9.08 3.13 -10.62
C LEU A 93 -8.11 3.74 -9.61
N GLU A 94 -7.29 2.94 -8.92
CA GLU A 94 -6.23 3.47 -8.06
C GLU A 94 -5.23 4.31 -8.87
N MET A 95 -4.84 3.82 -10.05
CA MET A 95 -4.00 4.61 -10.95
C MET A 95 -4.68 5.90 -11.40
N GLU A 96 -5.98 5.88 -11.67
CA GLU A 96 -6.72 7.04 -12.14
C GLU A 96 -6.86 8.11 -11.06
N PHE A 97 -7.25 7.71 -9.84
CA PHE A 97 -7.66 8.63 -8.79
C PHE A 97 -6.56 9.02 -7.81
N CYS A 98 -5.46 8.27 -7.73
CA CYS A 98 -4.35 8.62 -6.85
C CYS A 98 -3.46 9.70 -7.46
N TYR A 99 -3.15 10.73 -6.66
CA TYR A 99 -2.27 11.84 -7.02
C TYR A 99 -1.33 12.21 -5.87
N ALA A 100 -0.18 12.77 -6.22
CA ALA A 100 0.84 13.16 -5.25
C ALA A 100 0.32 14.23 -4.26
N ASN A 101 0.68 14.07 -3.00
CA ASN A 101 0.58 15.14 -2.02
C ASN A 101 1.66 16.19 -2.33
N PRO A 102 1.31 17.41 -2.78
CA PRO A 102 2.31 18.38 -3.23
C PRO A 102 3.30 18.79 -2.13
N PHE A 103 2.83 18.89 -0.88
CA PHE A 103 3.68 19.21 0.25
C PHE A 103 4.67 18.09 0.56
N MET A 104 4.19 16.87 0.63
CA MET A 104 5.05 15.72 0.93
C MET A 104 6.01 15.40 -0.22
N HIS A 105 5.62 15.68 -1.46
CA HIS A 105 6.52 15.56 -2.60
C HIS A 105 7.72 16.51 -2.48
N GLN A 106 7.50 17.76 -2.06
CA GLN A 106 8.59 18.70 -1.77
C GLN A 106 9.49 18.20 -0.63
N VAL A 107 8.88 17.72 0.47
CA VAL A 107 9.63 17.18 1.62
C VAL A 107 10.48 15.98 1.21
N PHE A 108 9.89 15.05 0.46
CA PHE A 108 10.56 13.84 -0.04
C PHE A 108 11.77 14.22 -0.92
N THR A 109 11.55 15.12 -1.89
CA THR A 109 12.59 15.60 -2.81
C THR A 109 13.74 16.28 -2.05
N GLN A 110 13.44 17.19 -1.13
CA GLN A 110 14.44 17.87 -0.32
C GLN A 110 15.28 16.90 0.52
N LEU A 111 14.65 15.91 1.15
CA LEU A 111 15.37 14.92 1.95
C LEU A 111 16.31 14.06 1.09
N ARG A 112 15.87 13.67 -0.10
CA ARG A 112 16.69 12.94 -1.07
C ARG A 112 17.90 13.80 -1.53
N GLU A 113 17.68 15.07 -1.86
CA GLU A 113 18.74 15.99 -2.28
C GLU A 113 19.76 16.25 -1.16
N HIS A 114 19.35 16.16 0.11
CA HIS A 114 20.22 16.25 1.27
C HIS A 114 20.88 14.88 1.64
N GLY A 115 20.78 13.90 0.75
CA GLY A 115 21.46 12.61 0.93
C GLY A 115 20.86 11.72 2.02
N LYS A 116 19.60 11.97 2.43
CA LYS A 116 18.90 11.06 3.37
C LYS A 116 18.50 9.79 2.67
N ARG A 117 18.64 8.68 3.36
CA ARG A 117 18.17 7.38 2.94
C ARG A 117 16.65 7.31 3.16
N LEU A 118 15.90 7.10 2.09
CA LEU A 118 14.45 7.09 2.13
C LEU A 118 13.94 5.66 1.91
N VAL A 119 13.04 5.22 2.77
CA VAL A 119 12.29 3.97 2.62
C VAL A 119 10.80 4.26 2.68
N ILE A 120 10.00 3.37 2.13
CA ILE A 120 8.55 3.50 2.16
C ILE A 120 7.97 2.25 2.81
N THR A 121 7.00 2.44 3.72
CA THR A 121 6.31 1.35 4.43
C THR A 121 4.81 1.52 4.29
N SER A 122 4.09 0.50 3.85
CA SER A 122 2.64 0.57 3.67
C SER A 122 1.96 -0.69 4.17
N ASP A 123 0.91 -0.53 4.99
CA ASP A 123 -0.03 -1.61 5.29
C ASP A 123 -1.09 -1.64 4.20
N MET A 124 -0.92 -2.55 3.22
CA MET A 124 -1.77 -2.59 2.04
C MET A 124 -1.83 -3.99 1.41
N TYR A 125 -2.97 -4.30 0.82
CA TYR A 125 -3.20 -5.54 0.06
C TYR A 125 -2.77 -5.46 -1.41
N LEU A 126 -2.36 -4.30 -1.89
CA LEU A 126 -1.81 -4.09 -3.23
C LEU A 126 -0.34 -4.54 -3.27
N SER A 127 0.07 -5.16 -4.37
CA SER A 127 1.43 -5.67 -4.51
C SER A 127 2.48 -4.54 -4.54
N LYS A 128 3.69 -4.86 -4.10
CA LYS A 128 4.86 -3.97 -4.20
C LYS A 128 5.09 -3.47 -5.64
N ALA A 129 4.93 -4.35 -6.63
CA ALA A 129 5.09 -3.99 -8.04
C ALA A 129 4.11 -2.88 -8.44
N PHE A 130 2.82 -3.06 -8.14
CA PHE A 130 1.79 -2.06 -8.43
C PHE A 130 2.03 -0.75 -7.68
N LEU A 131 2.34 -0.82 -6.38
CA LEU A 131 2.62 0.38 -5.58
C LEU A 131 3.85 1.14 -6.07
N SER A 132 4.88 0.44 -6.58
CA SER A 132 6.05 1.08 -7.19
C SER A 132 5.68 1.86 -8.46
N GLU A 133 4.83 1.30 -9.33
CA GLU A 133 4.33 1.99 -10.51
C GLU A 133 3.47 3.21 -10.12
N LEU A 134 2.62 3.08 -9.11
CA LEU A 134 1.79 4.17 -8.59
C LEU A 134 2.64 5.31 -8.00
N LEU A 135 3.69 4.99 -7.27
CA LEU A 135 4.64 5.95 -6.73
C LEU A 135 5.40 6.66 -7.85
N GLN A 136 5.89 5.91 -8.85
CA GLN A 136 6.60 6.46 -9.99
C GLN A 136 5.71 7.40 -10.81
N LYS A 137 4.46 7.03 -11.09
CA LYS A 137 3.48 7.91 -11.74
C LYS A 137 3.32 9.25 -11.00
N ASN A 138 3.42 9.22 -9.68
CA ASN A 138 3.27 10.39 -8.82
C ASN A 138 4.60 11.10 -8.51
N GLY A 139 5.70 10.75 -9.19
CA GLY A 139 7.00 11.41 -9.08
C GLY A 139 7.83 11.04 -7.86
N TYR A 140 7.47 9.98 -7.14
CA TYR A 140 8.26 9.46 -6.02
C TYR A 140 9.26 8.42 -6.50
N GLU A 141 10.50 8.83 -6.66
CA GLU A 141 11.61 7.99 -7.12
C GLU A 141 12.85 8.18 -6.23
N GLY A 142 13.75 7.18 -6.23
CA GLY A 142 15.02 7.26 -5.50
C GLY A 142 14.90 6.95 -4.01
N TYR A 143 13.87 6.24 -3.58
CA TYR A 143 13.84 5.54 -2.29
C TYR A 143 14.62 4.23 -2.41
N GLU A 144 15.20 3.76 -1.32
CA GLU A 144 16.01 2.55 -1.31
C GLU A 144 15.17 1.27 -1.37
N GLU A 145 14.04 1.26 -0.65
CA GLU A 145 13.21 0.06 -0.53
C GLU A 145 11.75 0.44 -0.23
N LEU A 146 10.84 -0.42 -0.71
CA LEU A 146 9.40 -0.37 -0.42
C LEU A 146 9.01 -1.64 0.33
N TYR A 147 8.49 -1.48 1.54
CA TYR A 147 7.99 -2.54 2.39
C TYR A 147 6.46 -2.51 2.40
N VAL A 148 5.84 -3.60 1.97
CA VAL A 148 4.38 -3.73 1.90
C VAL A 148 3.94 -4.89 2.79
N SER A 149 3.01 -4.64 3.69
CA SER A 149 2.59 -5.58 4.72
C SER A 149 2.18 -6.95 4.17
N CYS A 150 1.42 -6.96 3.06
CA CYS A 150 0.95 -8.21 2.46
C CYS A 150 2.07 -9.11 1.89
N GLU A 151 3.24 -8.54 1.54
CA GLU A 151 4.37 -9.32 1.02
C GLU A 151 5.30 -9.84 2.13
N TYR A 152 5.29 -9.16 3.28
CA TYR A 152 6.08 -9.55 4.45
C TYR A 152 5.26 -10.33 5.49
N GLU A 153 3.93 -10.42 5.32
CA GLU A 153 2.99 -10.99 6.29
C GLU A 153 3.13 -10.33 7.68
N LYS A 154 3.43 -9.02 7.67
CA LYS A 154 3.75 -8.20 8.84
C LYS A 154 3.04 -6.86 8.75
N SER A 155 2.61 -6.32 9.90
CA SER A 155 1.85 -5.10 10.00
C SER A 155 2.62 -3.98 10.70
N LYS A 156 2.30 -2.73 10.34
CA LYS A 156 2.73 -1.56 11.12
C LYS A 156 2.00 -1.50 12.47
N ALA A 157 0.77 -2.00 12.52
CA ALA A 157 -0.08 -1.91 13.71
C ALA A 157 0.51 -2.66 14.93
N ASP A 158 1.16 -3.79 14.70
CA ASP A 158 1.85 -4.57 15.75
C ASP A 158 3.36 -4.28 15.84
N GLY A 159 3.87 -3.43 14.94
CA GLY A 159 5.29 -3.06 14.87
C GLY A 159 6.18 -4.02 14.09
N SER A 160 5.69 -5.19 13.71
CA SER A 160 6.49 -6.25 13.08
C SER A 160 7.05 -5.85 11.71
N LEU A 161 6.33 -4.99 10.94
CA LEU A 161 6.85 -4.46 9.67
C LEU A 161 8.05 -3.53 9.90
N TYR A 162 8.03 -2.71 10.96
CA TYR A 162 9.17 -1.83 11.29
C TYR A 162 10.39 -2.62 11.77
N GLU A 163 10.19 -3.76 12.43
CA GLU A 163 11.30 -4.66 12.76
C GLU A 163 11.99 -5.20 11.50
N ALA A 164 11.21 -5.57 10.47
CA ALA A 164 11.76 -6.00 9.19
C ALA A 164 12.59 -4.88 8.52
N VAL A 165 12.09 -3.64 8.54
CA VAL A 165 12.82 -2.46 8.04
C VAL A 165 14.13 -2.26 8.80
N SER A 166 14.07 -2.25 10.13
CA SER A 166 15.23 -2.04 11.00
C SER A 166 16.29 -3.13 10.79
N TYR A 167 15.88 -4.38 10.71
CA TYR A 167 16.77 -5.52 10.50
C TYR A 167 17.54 -5.41 9.18
N THR A 168 16.88 -5.01 8.11
CA THR A 168 17.49 -4.88 6.79
C THR A 168 18.49 -3.72 6.75
N HIS A 169 18.17 -2.57 7.35
CA HIS A 169 19.03 -1.38 7.31
C HIS A 169 20.15 -1.37 8.33
N LEU A 170 19.96 -1.94 9.52
CA LEU A 170 21.01 -2.01 10.55
C LEU A 170 22.10 -3.04 10.19
N ARG A 171 21.76 -4.20 9.63
CA ARG A 171 22.75 -5.19 9.19
C ARG A 171 23.59 -4.75 8.01
N ALA A 172 23.07 -3.92 7.12
CA ALA A 172 23.86 -3.37 6.02
C ALA A 172 25.04 -2.51 6.52
N HIS A 173 24.94 -1.91 7.72
CA HIS A 173 26.04 -1.18 8.36
C HIS A 173 27.07 -2.06 9.07
N GLU A 174 26.71 -3.25 9.54
CA GLU A 174 27.64 -4.15 10.24
C GLU A 174 28.56 -4.92 9.29
N THR A 175 28.16 -5.09 8.03
CA THR A 175 28.97 -5.80 7.01
C THR A 175 29.99 -4.93 6.28
N LEU A 176 30.00 -3.62 6.54
CA LEU A 176 30.92 -2.65 5.91
C LEU A 176 31.99 -2.10 6.88
N ARG A 177 32.22 -2.76 8.02
CA ARG A 177 33.34 -2.47 8.95
C ARG A 177 34.39 -3.56 8.94
#